data_4027900906cf4c11f1ffaa7b179a535a
#
_entry.id   4027900906cf4c11f1ffaa7b179a535a
#
_cell.length_a   1.000
_cell.length_b   1.000
_cell.length_c   1.000
_cell.angle_alpha   90.00
_cell.angle_beta   90.00
_cell.angle_gamma   90.00
#
_symmetry.space_group_name_H-M   'P 1'
#
loop_
_entity.id
_entity.type
_entity.pdbx_description
1 polymer ?
#
loop_
_entity_poly.entity_id
_entity_poly.type
_entity_poly.pdbx_seq_one_letter_code
_entity_poly.pdbx_strand_id
1 'polypeptide(L)'
;EQFNKGSLGKIGGETERTSKHHRNEDIDDERTPLNLYFKKSEGGLTAQWKKTMKDLNATFREKKKSVAFEGMIITSDTVFFERLGWKKGEETPYAVMEFFNRCYEFALQEIGYKGTDKNILSAVIHLDETTPHLQLYYIPIVDTAKKKVYEKGADGKVLRNEKGSPIQKKDEHGKSIYEYVSLEQPKLCSSDFWSERGG
;
A
#
# COMPACT_ATOMS: atom_id res chain seq x y z
N GLU A 1 1.28 -5.32 -5.12
CA GLU A 1 -0.01 -5.81 -5.66
C GLU A 1 -1.17 -4.89 -5.29
N GLN A 2 -2.23 -4.86 -6.13
CA GLN A 2 -3.39 -3.97 -5.96
C GLN A 2 -4.67 -4.80 -5.78
N PHE A 3 -5.50 -4.42 -4.81
CA PHE A 3 -6.67 -5.18 -4.41
C PHE A 3 -7.93 -4.32 -4.32
N ASN A 4 -9.07 -4.92 -4.62
CA ASN A 4 -10.37 -4.33 -4.37
C ASN A 4 -10.83 -4.59 -2.93
N LYS A 5 -11.86 -3.86 -2.49
CA LYS A 5 -12.39 -3.97 -1.11
C LYS A 5 -12.95 -5.35 -0.76
N GLY A 6 -13.48 -6.09 -1.74
CA GLY A 6 -14.00 -7.44 -1.53
C GLY A 6 -12.94 -8.47 -1.15
N SER A 7 -11.66 -8.18 -1.41
CA SER A 7 -10.54 -9.07 -1.11
C SER A 7 -10.06 -8.99 0.35
N LEU A 8 -10.47 -7.95 1.11
CA LEU A 8 -9.94 -7.68 2.47
C LEU A 8 -10.04 -8.87 3.42
N GLY A 9 -11.21 -9.50 3.49
CA GLY A 9 -11.43 -10.60 4.45
C GLY A 9 -10.55 -11.81 4.14
N LYS A 10 -10.48 -12.18 2.85
CA LYS A 10 -9.70 -13.34 2.40
C LYS A 10 -8.20 -13.12 2.59
N ILE A 11 -7.70 -11.98 2.11
CA ILE A 11 -6.28 -11.64 2.23
C ILE A 11 -5.88 -11.52 3.71
N GLY A 12 -6.71 -10.87 4.54
CA GLY A 12 -6.45 -10.77 5.96
C GLY A 12 -6.39 -12.12 6.67
N GLY A 13 -7.29 -13.05 6.29
CA GLY A 13 -7.29 -14.40 6.82
C GLY A 13 -6.01 -15.19 6.53
N GLU A 14 -5.49 -15.06 5.31
CA GLU A 14 -4.22 -15.67 4.91
C GLU A 14 -3.03 -15.01 5.61
N THR A 15 -2.95 -13.67 5.56
CA THR A 15 -1.81 -12.91 6.10
C THR A 15 -1.67 -13.04 7.61
N GLU A 16 -2.77 -12.98 8.35
CA GLU A 16 -2.76 -13.04 9.81
C GLU A 16 -3.02 -14.46 10.35
N ARG A 17 -3.00 -15.46 9.45
CA ARG A 17 -3.19 -16.89 9.76
C ARG A 17 -4.47 -17.16 10.58
N THR A 18 -5.56 -16.45 10.24
CA THR A 18 -6.87 -16.65 10.87
C THR A 18 -7.79 -17.54 10.04
N SER A 19 -7.40 -17.89 8.82
CA SER A 19 -8.07 -18.89 7.98
C SER A 19 -7.78 -20.29 8.47
N LYS A 20 -8.78 -21.18 8.41
CA LYS A 20 -8.60 -22.60 8.75
C LYS A 20 -7.87 -23.41 7.67
N HIS A 21 -7.86 -22.91 6.44
CA HIS A 21 -7.20 -23.53 5.30
C HIS A 21 -6.41 -22.47 4.57
N HIS A 22 -5.14 -22.72 4.36
CA HIS A 22 -4.23 -21.87 3.64
C HIS A 22 -4.13 -22.33 2.18
N ARG A 23 -3.96 -21.38 1.26
CA ARG A 23 -3.71 -21.67 -0.16
C ARG A 23 -2.26 -22.01 -0.45
N ASN A 24 -1.37 -21.45 0.37
CA ASN A 24 0.05 -21.70 0.27
C ASN A 24 0.37 -22.95 1.08
N GLU A 25 0.78 -24.02 0.40
CA GLU A 25 1.14 -25.30 1.00
C GLU A 25 2.47 -25.23 1.79
N ASP A 26 3.26 -24.17 1.61
CA ASP A 26 4.52 -23.94 2.35
C ASP A 26 4.30 -23.46 3.80
N ILE A 27 3.07 -23.07 4.14
CA ILE A 27 2.73 -22.61 5.49
C ILE A 27 2.77 -23.79 6.45
N ASP A 28 3.53 -23.62 7.50
CA ASP A 28 3.65 -24.57 8.59
C ASP A 28 2.93 -24.01 9.83
N ASP A 29 1.72 -24.51 10.08
CA ASP A 29 0.85 -24.07 11.17
C ASP A 29 1.50 -24.21 12.56
N GLU A 30 2.40 -25.18 12.75
CA GLU A 30 3.11 -25.36 14.02
C GLU A 30 4.10 -24.20 14.27
N ARG A 31 4.58 -23.54 13.20
CA ARG A 31 5.50 -22.39 13.28
C ARG A 31 4.79 -21.04 13.20
N THR A 32 3.51 -20.99 12.88
CA THR A 32 2.73 -19.74 12.86
C THR A 32 2.90 -18.88 14.13
N PRO A 33 3.02 -19.45 15.35
CA PRO A 33 3.31 -18.65 16.55
C PRO A 33 4.65 -17.90 16.54
N LEU A 34 5.58 -18.25 15.64
CA LEU A 34 6.86 -17.54 15.47
C LEU A 34 6.74 -16.28 14.63
N ASN A 35 5.63 -16.08 13.90
CA ASN A 35 5.40 -14.88 13.12
C ASN A 35 5.37 -13.64 14.00
N LEU A 36 6.02 -12.57 13.54
CA LEU A 36 6.19 -11.34 14.30
C LEU A 36 5.46 -10.18 13.61
N TYR A 37 4.84 -9.32 14.40
CA TYR A 37 4.01 -8.24 13.89
C TYR A 37 4.59 -6.88 14.24
N PHE A 38 4.83 -6.04 13.23
CA PHE A 38 4.98 -4.59 13.42
C PHE A 38 3.60 -3.95 13.64
N LYS A 39 2.59 -4.46 12.93
CA LYS A 39 1.21 -4.04 13.09
C LYS A 39 0.26 -5.19 12.81
N LYS A 40 -0.61 -5.48 13.76
CA LYS A 40 -1.69 -6.45 13.62
C LYS A 40 -3.01 -5.71 13.42
N SER A 41 -3.88 -6.22 12.55
CA SER A 41 -5.19 -5.61 12.34
C SER A 41 -6.12 -5.80 13.54
N GLU A 42 -6.90 -4.77 13.88
CA GLU A 42 -7.91 -4.85 14.93
C GLU A 42 -9.23 -5.35 14.32
N GLY A 43 -9.61 -6.57 14.64
CA GLY A 43 -10.84 -7.20 14.11
C GLY A 43 -10.73 -7.64 12.64
N GLY A 44 -9.50 -7.85 12.15
CA GLY A 44 -9.18 -8.27 10.78
C GLY A 44 -9.10 -7.08 9.81
N LEU A 45 -8.51 -7.33 8.61
CA LEU A 45 -8.24 -6.25 7.64
C LEU A 45 -9.47 -5.45 7.24
N THR A 46 -10.67 -6.06 7.21
CA THR A 46 -11.92 -5.35 6.87
C THR A 46 -12.29 -4.30 7.92
N ALA A 47 -12.19 -4.66 9.20
CA ALA A 47 -12.47 -3.72 10.30
C ALA A 47 -11.40 -2.65 10.38
N GLN A 48 -10.13 -3.05 10.26
CA GLN A 48 -8.99 -2.14 10.25
C GLN A 48 -9.10 -1.12 9.10
N TRP A 49 -9.46 -1.55 7.88
CA TRP A 49 -9.66 -0.66 6.74
C TRP A 49 -10.72 0.41 7.03
N LYS A 50 -11.88 -0.01 7.56
CA LYS A 50 -12.96 0.93 7.92
C LYS A 50 -12.51 1.93 8.99
N LYS A 51 -11.82 1.43 10.04
CA LYS A 51 -11.26 2.25 11.10
C LYS A 51 -10.27 3.27 10.56
N THR A 52 -9.29 2.82 9.76
CA THR A 52 -8.26 3.68 9.16
C THR A 52 -8.87 4.77 8.26
N MET A 53 -9.83 4.43 7.41
CA MET A 53 -10.53 5.43 6.56
C MET A 53 -11.25 6.48 7.38
N LYS A 54 -11.88 6.07 8.49
CA LYS A 54 -12.55 6.97 9.43
C LYS A 54 -11.56 7.86 10.18
N ASP A 55 -10.50 7.29 10.74
CA ASP A 55 -9.52 8.00 11.56
C ASP A 55 -8.74 9.04 10.74
N LEU A 56 -8.48 8.75 9.47
CA LEU A 56 -7.87 9.67 8.51
C LEU A 56 -8.88 10.64 7.89
N ASN A 57 -10.17 10.52 8.20
CA ASN A 57 -11.24 11.27 7.53
C ASN A 57 -11.13 11.20 6.00
N ALA A 58 -10.73 10.02 5.47
CA ALA A 58 -10.42 9.85 4.08
C ALA A 58 -11.64 9.43 3.25
N THR A 59 -11.76 10.01 2.06
CA THR A 59 -12.85 9.68 1.12
C THR A 59 -12.43 8.55 0.18
N PHE A 60 -13.41 7.74 -0.26
CA PHE A 60 -13.21 6.69 -1.25
C PHE A 60 -14.38 6.64 -2.22
N ARG A 61 -14.11 6.84 -3.50
CA ARG A 61 -15.10 6.67 -4.57
C ARG A 61 -15.00 5.26 -5.12
N GLU A 62 -15.79 4.36 -4.55
CA GLU A 62 -15.79 2.96 -4.99
C GLU A 62 -16.40 2.79 -6.39
N LYS A 63 -15.69 2.10 -7.28
CA LYS A 63 -16.11 1.65 -8.61
C LYS A 63 -15.70 0.19 -8.76
N LYS A 64 -16.26 -0.52 -9.76
CA LYS A 64 -16.01 -1.95 -9.99
C LYS A 64 -14.52 -2.36 -10.01
N LYS A 65 -13.62 -1.48 -10.46
CA LYS A 65 -12.17 -1.73 -10.53
C LYS A 65 -11.35 -0.82 -9.61
N SER A 66 -11.96 -0.22 -8.59
CA SER A 66 -11.22 0.65 -7.67
C SER A 66 -10.27 -0.17 -6.80
N VAL A 67 -9.04 0.27 -6.72
CA VAL A 67 -8.06 -0.22 -5.73
C VAL A 67 -8.46 0.31 -4.38
N ALA A 68 -8.66 -0.58 -3.40
CA ALA A 68 -9.04 -0.23 -2.03
C ALA A 68 -7.86 -0.32 -1.06
N PHE A 69 -6.90 -1.17 -1.36
CA PHE A 69 -5.66 -1.32 -0.62
C PHE A 69 -4.61 -1.98 -1.51
N GLU A 70 -3.37 -1.89 -1.08
CA GLU A 70 -2.22 -2.47 -1.77
C GLU A 70 -1.39 -3.32 -0.82
N GLY A 71 -0.67 -4.29 -1.39
CA GLY A 71 0.24 -5.16 -0.65
C GLY A 71 1.66 -5.05 -1.16
N MET A 72 2.60 -5.13 -0.23
CA MET A 72 4.04 -5.17 -0.47
C MET A 72 4.64 -6.35 0.27
N ILE A 73 5.57 -7.05 -0.39
CA ILE A 73 6.41 -8.08 0.23
C ILE A 73 7.85 -7.62 0.10
N ILE A 74 8.59 -7.67 1.20
CA ILE A 74 10.02 -7.37 1.26
C ILE A 74 10.72 -8.59 1.82
N THR A 75 11.68 -9.12 1.07
CA THR A 75 12.44 -10.31 1.45
C THR A 75 13.84 -10.30 0.80
N SER A 76 14.61 -11.32 1.08
CA SER A 76 15.83 -11.73 0.37
C SER A 76 15.75 -13.24 0.11
N ASP A 77 16.79 -13.82 -0.46
CA ASP A 77 16.86 -15.27 -0.60
C ASP A 77 17.15 -15.98 0.75
N THR A 78 16.87 -17.27 0.80
CA THR A 78 17.05 -18.08 2.02
C THR A 78 18.51 -18.09 2.47
N VAL A 79 19.47 -18.14 1.54
CA VAL A 79 20.91 -18.14 1.85
C VAL A 79 21.35 -16.86 2.56
N PHE A 80 20.77 -15.72 2.20
CA PHE A 80 21.00 -14.47 2.91
C PHE A 80 20.61 -14.58 4.39
N PHE A 81 19.42 -15.10 4.68
CA PHE A 81 18.93 -15.25 6.06
C PHE A 81 19.74 -16.31 6.84
N GLU A 82 20.14 -17.41 6.19
CA GLU A 82 21.03 -18.42 6.79
C GLU A 82 22.38 -17.83 7.20
N ARG A 83 22.96 -16.94 6.38
CA ARG A 83 24.20 -16.20 6.72
C ARG A 83 24.03 -15.25 7.90
N LEU A 84 22.81 -14.76 8.16
CA LEU A 84 22.46 -14.01 9.35
C LEU A 84 22.15 -14.91 10.55
N GLY A 85 22.33 -16.23 10.41
CA GLY A 85 22.12 -17.22 11.46
C GLY A 85 20.69 -17.76 11.57
N TRP A 86 19.78 -17.38 10.64
CA TRP A 86 18.42 -17.90 10.65
C TRP A 86 18.38 -19.38 10.30
N LYS A 87 17.57 -20.12 11.05
CA LYS A 87 17.25 -21.51 10.76
C LYS A 87 15.76 -21.73 10.97
N LYS A 88 15.17 -22.50 10.06
CA LYS A 88 13.76 -22.80 10.06
C LYS A 88 13.34 -23.46 11.38
N GLY A 89 12.38 -22.86 12.10
CA GLY A 89 11.84 -23.39 13.37
C GLY A 89 12.67 -23.06 14.61
N GLU A 90 13.80 -22.37 14.50
CA GLU A 90 14.57 -21.86 15.64
C GLU A 90 14.19 -20.40 15.96
N GLU A 91 14.65 -19.91 17.10
CA GLU A 91 14.51 -18.49 17.49
C GLU A 91 15.15 -17.58 16.44
N THR A 92 14.43 -16.50 16.10
CA THR A 92 14.90 -15.57 15.07
C THR A 92 16.08 -14.75 15.55
N PRO A 93 17.25 -14.80 14.86
CA PRO A 93 18.42 -14.02 15.22
C PRO A 93 18.17 -12.51 15.18
N TYR A 94 18.85 -11.77 16.07
CA TYR A 94 18.78 -10.30 16.12
C TYR A 94 19.08 -9.64 14.75
N ALA A 95 20.07 -10.16 14.02
CA ALA A 95 20.43 -9.63 12.69
C ALA A 95 19.28 -9.72 11.67
N VAL A 96 18.46 -10.77 11.73
CA VAL A 96 17.27 -10.92 10.88
C VAL A 96 16.19 -9.93 11.30
N MET A 97 16.00 -9.73 12.60
CA MET A 97 15.07 -8.73 13.12
C MET A 97 15.47 -7.32 12.72
N GLU A 98 16.77 -7.00 12.84
CA GLU A 98 17.30 -5.69 12.43
C GLU A 98 17.10 -5.44 10.92
N PHE A 99 17.30 -6.45 10.08
CA PHE A 99 16.98 -6.37 8.65
C PHE A 99 15.51 -5.97 8.43
N PHE A 100 14.56 -6.66 9.08
CA PHE A 100 13.13 -6.36 8.89
C PHE A 100 12.71 -5.04 9.56
N ASN A 101 13.33 -4.62 10.65
CA ASN A 101 13.13 -3.29 11.23
C ASN A 101 13.44 -2.21 10.19
N ARG A 102 14.60 -2.30 9.53
CA ARG A 102 14.99 -1.35 8.46
C ARG A 102 14.08 -1.41 7.25
N CYS A 103 13.63 -2.63 6.87
CA CYS A 103 12.65 -2.80 5.81
C CYS A 103 11.32 -2.11 6.14
N TYR A 104 10.86 -2.20 7.38
CA TYR A 104 9.62 -1.56 7.81
C TYR A 104 9.76 -0.04 7.88
N GLU A 105 10.87 0.48 8.40
CA GLU A 105 11.19 1.91 8.39
C GLU A 105 11.23 2.46 6.96
N PHE A 106 11.90 1.77 6.05
CA PHE A 106 11.90 2.10 4.62
C PHE A 106 10.47 2.12 4.05
N ALA A 107 9.67 1.08 4.32
CA ALA A 107 8.29 1.04 3.86
C ALA A 107 7.47 2.22 4.39
N LEU A 108 7.64 2.63 5.66
CA LEU A 108 6.95 3.80 6.20
C LEU A 108 7.35 5.10 5.50
N GLN A 109 8.62 5.25 5.10
CA GLN A 109 9.08 6.41 4.35
C GLN A 109 8.47 6.47 2.96
N GLU A 110 8.39 5.32 2.27
CA GLU A 110 7.91 5.23 0.89
C GLU A 110 6.39 5.25 0.76
N ILE A 111 5.69 4.51 1.60
CA ILE A 111 4.24 4.28 1.48
C ILE A 111 3.41 4.70 2.69
N GLY A 112 4.07 5.01 3.82
CA GLY A 112 3.40 5.48 5.03
C GLY A 112 2.77 6.86 4.85
N TYR A 113 1.55 7.04 5.37
CA TYR A 113 0.89 8.35 5.34
C TYR A 113 1.64 9.34 6.21
N LYS A 114 2.29 10.34 5.57
CA LYS A 114 3.18 11.31 6.23
C LYS A 114 4.31 10.65 7.04
N GLY A 115 4.88 9.56 6.49
CA GLY A 115 5.97 8.83 7.12
C GLY A 115 5.56 8.04 8.37
N THR A 116 4.27 7.79 8.57
CA THR A 116 3.73 7.04 9.72
C THR A 116 3.01 5.78 9.27
N ASP A 117 2.68 4.90 10.23
CA ASP A 117 1.93 3.68 9.98
C ASP A 117 0.40 3.85 9.95
N LYS A 118 -0.10 5.09 9.94
CA LYS A 118 -1.54 5.39 10.03
C LYS A 118 -2.38 4.77 8.93
N ASN A 119 -1.83 4.62 7.72
CA ASN A 119 -2.49 3.97 6.59
C ASN A 119 -2.12 2.50 6.42
N ILE A 120 -1.22 1.95 7.25
CA ILE A 120 -0.88 0.54 7.25
C ILE A 120 -2.02 -0.25 7.92
N LEU A 121 -2.47 -1.31 7.28
CA LEU A 121 -3.54 -2.18 7.78
C LEU A 121 -2.99 -3.34 8.60
N SER A 122 -1.92 -3.96 8.12
CA SER A 122 -1.21 -5.05 8.76
C SER A 122 0.22 -5.08 8.24
N ALA A 123 1.17 -5.46 9.07
CA ALA A 123 2.57 -5.68 8.71
C ALA A 123 3.12 -6.83 9.55
N VAL A 124 3.43 -7.95 8.92
CA VAL A 124 3.83 -9.19 9.56
C VAL A 124 5.09 -9.76 8.93
N ILE A 125 6.01 -10.23 9.75
CA ILE A 125 7.15 -11.05 9.33
C ILE A 125 6.70 -12.50 9.40
N HIS A 126 6.56 -13.15 8.24
CA HIS A 126 6.28 -14.56 8.14
C HIS A 126 7.56 -15.38 8.31
N LEU A 127 7.57 -16.23 9.33
CA LEU A 127 8.64 -17.15 9.68
C LEU A 127 8.17 -18.61 9.57
N ASP A 128 6.89 -18.80 9.26
CA ASP A 128 6.21 -20.08 9.09
C ASP A 128 6.26 -20.63 7.66
N GLU A 129 6.89 -19.91 6.74
CA GLU A 129 7.10 -20.35 5.36
C GLU A 129 8.56 -20.75 5.09
N THR A 130 8.89 -21.03 3.83
CA THR A 130 10.23 -21.47 3.43
C THR A 130 11.28 -20.39 3.61
N THR A 131 10.95 -19.13 3.33
CA THR A 131 11.85 -17.99 3.41
C THR A 131 11.23 -16.85 4.20
N PRO A 132 11.93 -16.28 5.20
CA PRO A 132 11.44 -15.13 5.94
C PRO A 132 11.09 -13.96 5.04
N HIS A 133 9.93 -13.33 5.26
CA HIS A 133 9.54 -12.16 4.49
C HIS A 133 8.62 -11.25 5.31
N LEU A 134 8.78 -9.95 5.11
CA LEU A 134 7.85 -8.94 5.61
C LEU A 134 6.74 -8.77 4.59
N GLN A 135 5.51 -9.06 4.98
CA GLN A 135 4.32 -8.78 4.20
C GLN A 135 3.53 -7.66 4.86
N LEU A 136 3.18 -6.64 4.10
CA LEU A 136 2.39 -5.53 4.62
C LEU A 136 1.29 -5.11 3.64
N TYR A 137 0.18 -4.62 4.20
CA TYR A 137 -0.95 -4.07 3.46
C TYR A 137 -1.23 -2.65 3.92
N TYR A 138 -1.54 -1.77 2.98
CA TYR A 138 -1.76 -0.36 3.24
C TYR A 138 -2.82 0.24 2.33
N ILE A 139 -3.36 1.38 2.74
CA ILE A 139 -4.28 2.18 1.95
C ILE A 139 -3.48 3.29 1.25
N PRO A 140 -3.51 3.40 -0.10
CA PRO A 140 -2.84 4.47 -0.82
C PRO A 140 -3.61 5.79 -0.67
N ILE A 141 -3.31 6.53 0.41
CA ILE A 141 -3.93 7.80 0.78
C ILE A 141 -3.12 8.97 0.25
N VAL A 142 -3.80 9.94 -0.35
CA VAL A 142 -3.21 11.20 -0.83
C VAL A 142 -3.95 12.42 -0.30
N ASP A 143 -3.20 13.51 -0.06
CA ASP A 143 -3.73 14.83 0.32
C ASP A 143 -3.89 15.75 -0.90
N THR A 144 -3.47 15.31 -2.08
CA THR A 144 -3.55 16.07 -3.31
C THR A 144 -4.29 15.33 -4.41
N ALA A 145 -4.71 16.06 -5.43
CA ALA A 145 -5.28 15.49 -6.64
C ALA A 145 -4.53 16.00 -7.87
N LYS A 146 -4.17 15.09 -8.74
CA LYS A 146 -3.61 15.41 -10.05
C LYS A 146 -4.73 15.95 -10.94
N LYS A 147 -4.62 17.23 -11.34
CA LYS A 147 -5.58 17.89 -12.23
C LYS A 147 -4.94 18.25 -13.56
N LYS A 148 -5.72 18.13 -14.63
CA LYS A 148 -5.31 18.57 -15.96
C LYS A 148 -5.24 20.10 -15.98
N VAL A 149 -4.15 20.66 -16.50
CA VAL A 149 -4.06 22.08 -16.82
C VAL A 149 -4.63 22.30 -18.21
N TYR A 150 -5.51 23.29 -18.34
CA TYR A 150 -6.14 23.64 -19.60
C TYR A 150 -5.66 24.98 -20.11
N GLU A 151 -5.66 25.16 -21.43
CA GLU A 151 -5.38 26.44 -22.07
C GLU A 151 -6.47 27.45 -21.74
N LYS A 152 -6.06 28.70 -21.52
CA LYS A 152 -6.96 29.82 -21.19
C LYS A 152 -6.79 30.93 -22.22
N GLY A 153 -7.91 31.53 -22.63
CA GLY A 153 -7.92 32.74 -23.43
C GLY A 153 -7.51 34.00 -22.64
N ALA A 154 -7.43 35.12 -23.32
CA ALA A 154 -7.12 36.41 -22.71
C ALA A 154 -8.14 36.85 -21.62
N ASP A 155 -9.37 36.31 -21.68
CA ASP A 155 -10.43 36.52 -20.69
C ASP A 155 -10.35 35.56 -19.49
N GLY A 156 -9.31 34.71 -19.40
CA GLY A 156 -9.08 33.75 -18.35
C GLY A 156 -9.96 32.48 -18.46
N LYS A 157 -10.85 32.36 -19.44
CA LYS A 157 -11.72 31.20 -19.63
C LYS A 157 -10.98 30.06 -20.32
N VAL A 158 -11.37 28.83 -19.97
CA VAL A 158 -10.82 27.62 -20.59
C VAL A 158 -11.21 27.56 -22.06
N LEU A 159 -10.20 27.45 -22.92
CA LEU A 159 -10.39 27.29 -24.37
C LEU A 159 -10.97 25.89 -24.65
N ARG A 160 -11.85 25.82 -25.67
CA ARG A 160 -12.51 24.61 -26.11
C ARG A 160 -12.27 24.37 -27.59
N ASN A 161 -12.15 23.11 -27.98
CA ASN A 161 -12.07 22.72 -29.39
C ASN A 161 -13.43 22.78 -30.08
N GLU A 162 -13.48 22.52 -31.39
CA GLU A 162 -14.71 22.52 -32.21
C GLU A 162 -15.80 21.58 -31.68
N LYS A 163 -15.43 20.53 -30.92
CA LYS A 163 -16.36 19.59 -30.28
C LYS A 163 -16.80 20.02 -28.87
N GLY A 164 -16.43 21.26 -28.45
CA GLY A 164 -16.76 21.79 -27.14
C GLY A 164 -15.93 21.21 -25.96
N SER A 165 -14.94 20.37 -26.23
CA SER A 165 -14.09 19.78 -25.18
C SER A 165 -12.97 20.75 -24.76
N PRO A 166 -12.61 20.84 -23.47
CA PRO A 166 -11.51 21.66 -23.00
C PRO A 166 -10.18 21.27 -23.64
N ILE A 167 -9.38 22.25 -24.10
CA ILE A 167 -8.06 22.04 -24.68
C ILE A 167 -7.06 21.90 -23.55
N GLN A 168 -6.47 20.71 -23.41
CA GLN A 168 -5.46 20.44 -22.38
C GLN A 168 -4.13 21.09 -22.78
N LYS A 169 -3.52 21.83 -21.84
CA LYS A 169 -2.20 22.44 -22.02
C LYS A 169 -1.13 21.34 -22.17
N LYS A 170 -0.22 21.56 -23.12
CA LYS A 170 0.90 20.65 -23.39
C LYS A 170 2.22 21.38 -23.21
N ASP A 171 3.28 20.63 -22.88
CA ASP A 171 4.65 21.12 -22.86
C ASP A 171 5.24 21.19 -24.27
N GLU A 172 6.50 21.61 -24.38
CA GLU A 172 7.25 21.73 -25.62
C GLU A 172 7.42 20.42 -26.39
N HIS A 173 7.26 19.27 -25.71
CA HIS A 173 7.31 17.92 -26.28
C HIS A 173 5.92 17.35 -26.60
N GLY A 174 4.85 18.16 -26.47
CA GLY A 174 3.48 17.73 -26.72
C GLY A 174 2.85 16.88 -25.62
N LYS A 175 3.52 16.73 -24.46
CA LYS A 175 3.02 15.96 -23.31
C LYS A 175 2.06 16.83 -22.49
N SER A 176 0.97 16.23 -22.05
CA SER A 176 -0.06 16.90 -21.23
C SER A 176 0.49 17.40 -19.90
N ILE A 177 0.22 18.65 -19.56
CA ILE A 177 0.62 19.27 -18.29
C ILE A 177 -0.45 18.99 -17.24
N TYR A 178 0.01 18.65 -16.03
CA TYR A 178 -0.82 18.43 -14.84
C TYR A 178 -0.32 19.31 -13.69
N GLU A 179 -1.22 19.62 -12.78
CA GLU A 179 -0.90 20.26 -11.50
C GLU A 179 -1.42 19.40 -10.35
N TYR A 180 -0.78 19.46 -9.19
CA TYR A 180 -1.25 18.86 -7.96
C TYR A 180 -1.92 19.94 -7.12
N VAL A 181 -3.19 19.71 -6.75
CA VAL A 181 -3.96 20.64 -5.92
C VAL A 181 -4.26 19.98 -4.58
N SER A 182 -4.08 20.72 -3.50
CA SER A 182 -4.43 20.24 -2.15
C SER A 182 -5.92 19.94 -2.06
N LEU A 183 -6.25 18.88 -1.34
CA LEU A 183 -7.61 18.46 -1.05
C LEU A 183 -8.03 18.95 0.34
N GLU A 184 -9.30 19.26 0.52
CA GLU A 184 -9.87 19.58 1.84
C GLU A 184 -9.87 18.35 2.76
N GLN A 185 -10.02 17.15 2.17
CA GLN A 185 -9.98 15.87 2.86
C GLN A 185 -9.07 14.91 2.10
N PRO A 186 -8.29 14.08 2.80
CA PRO A 186 -7.54 13.00 2.18
C PRO A 186 -8.47 12.08 1.38
N LYS A 187 -7.92 11.47 0.33
CA LYS A 187 -8.65 10.44 -0.43
C LYS A 187 -7.83 9.20 -0.64
N LEU A 188 -8.49 8.08 -0.78
CA LEU A 188 -7.91 6.86 -1.30
C LEU A 188 -7.87 6.94 -2.84
N CYS A 189 -6.66 6.94 -3.39
CA CYS A 189 -6.45 6.97 -4.85
C CYS A 189 -5.08 6.42 -5.22
N SER A 190 -5.01 5.15 -5.61
CA SER A 190 -3.77 4.47 -6.00
C SER A 190 -3.03 5.17 -7.15
N SER A 191 -3.74 5.61 -8.20
CA SER A 191 -3.10 6.28 -9.34
C SER A 191 -2.45 7.62 -8.98
N ASP A 192 -3.11 8.43 -8.14
CA ASP A 192 -2.53 9.69 -7.69
C ASP A 192 -1.38 9.44 -6.71
N PHE A 193 -1.52 8.44 -5.83
CA PHE A 193 -0.51 8.03 -4.86
C PHE A 193 0.84 7.70 -5.53
N TRP A 194 0.82 6.86 -6.55
CA TRP A 194 2.04 6.50 -7.29
C TRP A 194 2.53 7.62 -8.20
N SER A 195 1.61 8.38 -8.80
CA SER A 195 1.98 9.53 -9.63
C SER A 195 2.74 10.62 -8.86
N GLU A 196 2.44 10.84 -7.58
CA GLU A 196 3.18 11.76 -6.71
C GLU A 196 4.60 11.25 -6.37
N ARG A 197 4.81 9.94 -6.44
CA ARG A 197 6.08 9.25 -6.14
C ARG A 197 6.92 8.91 -7.37
N GLY A 198 6.55 9.45 -8.55
CA GLY A 198 7.30 9.26 -9.80
C GLY A 198 7.01 7.96 -10.52
N GLY A 199 5.89 7.29 -10.19
CA GLY A 199 5.40 6.08 -10.85
C GLY A 199 4.41 6.36 -11.98
#